data_615ce0613725f03b2f9e51f67ecfb67f
#
_entry.id   615ce0613725f03b2f9e51f67ecfb67f
#
_cell.length_a   1.000
_cell.length_b   1.000
_cell.length_c   1.000
_cell.angle_alpha   90.00
_cell.angle_beta   90.00
_cell.angle_gamma   90.00
#
_symmetry.space_group_name_H-M   'P 1'
#
loop_
_entity.id
_entity.type
_entity.pdbx_description
1 polymer ?
#
loop_
_entity_poly.entity_id
_entity_poly.type
_entity_poly.pdbx_seq_one_letter_code
_entity_poly.pdbx_strand_id
1 'polypeptide(L)'
;GSVGKKLAEHLANDGAKVFISDIDKSKLEKIDNPNIYCIDDAFSFDCDVFSPCALGAIFNKSSIKSLNCKIIAGGANNQLQDSSIANDLHDRGIIYIPDILINSGGAIGLTKDLMKRNEVETESDLMNIAYRVRKGLTESQEKSTSLQDAIKELIV
;
A
#
# COMPACT_ATOMS: atom_id res chain seq x y z
N GLY A 1 -1.17 -5.64 12.70
CA GLY A 1 0.17 -6.22 12.66
C GLY A 1 1.27 -5.17 12.77
N SER A 2 2.56 -5.59 12.86
CA SER A 2 3.70 -4.68 13.09
C SER A 2 3.89 -3.65 11.97
N VAL A 3 3.72 -4.05 10.72
CA VAL A 3 3.86 -3.17 9.55
C VAL A 3 2.76 -2.10 9.58
N GLY A 4 1.51 -2.51 9.73
CA GLY A 4 0.38 -1.58 9.76
C GLY A 4 0.46 -0.60 10.94
N LYS A 5 0.89 -1.07 12.12
CA LYS A 5 1.10 -0.19 13.28
C LYS A 5 2.14 0.90 12.99
N LYS A 6 3.33 0.52 12.50
CA LYS A 6 4.40 1.49 12.17
C LYS A 6 3.97 2.47 11.08
N LEU A 7 3.28 1.98 10.03
CA LEU A 7 2.76 2.84 8.99
C LEU A 7 1.76 3.86 9.56
N ALA A 8 0.83 3.42 10.39
CA ALA A 8 -0.14 4.31 11.03
C ALA A 8 0.54 5.39 11.89
N GLU A 9 1.56 5.01 12.67
CA GLU A 9 2.34 5.94 13.49
C GLU A 9 3.09 6.98 12.62
N HIS A 10 3.75 6.55 11.54
CA HIS A 10 4.42 7.47 10.61
C HIS A 10 3.45 8.45 9.95
N LEU A 11 2.35 7.95 9.39
CA LEU A 11 1.34 8.80 8.76
C LEU A 11 0.73 9.82 9.73
N ALA A 12 0.43 9.38 10.97
CA ALA A 12 -0.10 10.27 12.00
C ALA A 12 0.91 11.36 12.41
N ASN A 13 2.19 11.02 12.49
CA ASN A 13 3.27 11.99 12.78
C ASN A 13 3.47 12.98 11.62
N ASP A 14 3.21 12.58 10.39
CA ASP A 14 3.22 13.44 9.20
C ASP A 14 1.94 14.30 9.07
N GLY A 15 1.03 14.20 10.05
CA GLY A 15 -0.18 15.03 10.13
C GLY A 15 -1.41 14.43 9.44
N ALA A 16 -1.37 13.17 9.00
CA ALA A 16 -2.53 12.50 8.45
C ALA A 16 -3.53 12.12 9.57
N LYS A 17 -4.82 12.18 9.24
CA LYS A 17 -5.87 11.59 10.05
C LYS A 17 -5.96 10.10 9.70
N VAL A 18 -5.58 9.24 10.63
CA VAL A 18 -5.41 7.80 10.37
C VAL A 18 -6.54 7.01 10.99
N PHE A 19 -7.19 6.16 10.21
CA PHE A 19 -8.20 5.22 10.65
C PHE A 19 -7.68 3.79 10.51
N ILE A 20 -7.83 2.99 11.55
CA ILE A 20 -7.29 1.63 11.59
C ILE A 20 -8.37 0.61 11.93
N SER A 21 -8.24 -0.58 11.32
CA SER A 21 -9.04 -1.75 11.63
C SER A 21 -8.13 -2.99 11.69
N ASP A 22 -8.40 -3.90 12.60
CA ASP A 22 -7.78 -5.23 12.68
C ASP A 22 -8.85 -6.23 13.11
N ILE A 23 -8.77 -7.47 12.63
CA ILE A 23 -9.63 -8.56 13.07
C ILE A 23 -9.42 -8.88 14.56
N ASP A 24 -8.20 -8.68 15.03
CA ASP A 24 -7.83 -8.80 16.44
C ASP A 24 -7.93 -7.43 17.12
N LYS A 25 -9.06 -7.16 17.74
CA LYS A 25 -9.33 -5.87 18.42
C LYS A 25 -8.33 -5.55 19.53
N SER A 26 -7.74 -6.56 20.18
CA SER A 26 -6.75 -6.34 21.25
C SER A 26 -5.46 -5.64 20.78
N LYS A 27 -5.17 -5.69 19.46
CA LYS A 27 -4.06 -4.95 18.87
C LYS A 27 -4.33 -3.47 18.73
N LEU A 28 -5.61 -3.10 18.59
CA LEU A 28 -6.04 -1.70 18.45
C LEU A 28 -5.94 -0.96 19.77
N GLU A 29 -6.23 -1.62 20.90
CA GLU A 29 -6.20 -1.05 22.26
C GLU A 29 -4.81 -0.55 22.67
N LYS A 30 -3.76 -1.04 22.03
CA LYS A 30 -2.36 -0.70 22.34
C LYS A 30 -1.82 0.52 21.58
N ILE A 31 -2.68 1.19 20.82
CA ILE A 31 -2.27 2.34 20.01
C ILE A 31 -2.70 3.60 20.75
N ASP A 32 -1.71 4.33 21.23
CA ASP A 32 -1.88 5.59 21.95
C ASP A 32 -1.34 6.75 21.09
N ASN A 33 -2.18 7.24 20.18
CA ASN A 33 -1.88 8.40 19.36
C ASN A 33 -3.17 9.16 19.02
N PRO A 34 -3.27 10.47 19.31
CA PRO A 34 -4.49 11.25 19.14
C PRO A 34 -4.97 11.40 17.70
N ASN A 35 -4.12 11.13 16.71
CA ASN A 35 -4.47 11.20 15.29
C ASN A 35 -4.81 9.82 14.70
N ILE A 36 -4.85 8.76 15.53
CA ILE A 36 -5.20 7.40 15.09
C ILE A 36 -6.54 6.99 15.71
N TYR A 37 -7.49 6.63 14.86
CA TYR A 37 -8.86 6.29 15.23
C TYR A 37 -9.17 4.84 14.86
N CYS A 38 -9.77 4.09 15.78
CA CYS A 38 -10.21 2.72 15.51
C CYS A 38 -11.58 2.71 14.83
N ILE A 39 -11.72 1.89 13.79
CA ILE A 39 -12.99 1.66 13.08
C ILE A 39 -13.25 0.16 12.93
N ASP A 40 -14.51 -0.21 12.75
CA ASP A 40 -14.88 -1.62 12.61
C ASP A 40 -14.69 -2.14 11.20
N ASP A 41 -15.09 -1.38 10.19
CA ASP A 41 -15.00 -1.77 8.78
C ASP A 41 -14.21 -0.71 7.99
N ALA A 42 -13.01 -1.12 7.54
CA ALA A 42 -12.17 -0.27 6.73
C ALA A 42 -12.58 -0.28 5.24
N PHE A 43 -13.27 -1.33 4.76
CA PHE A 43 -13.60 -1.45 3.34
C PHE A 43 -14.68 -0.46 2.88
N SER A 44 -15.65 -0.19 3.73
CA SER A 44 -16.73 0.76 3.43
C SER A 44 -16.43 2.19 3.89
N PHE A 45 -15.29 2.39 4.55
CA PHE A 45 -14.91 3.69 5.11
C PHE A 45 -14.44 4.65 4.00
N ASP A 46 -14.97 5.89 4.03
CA ASP A 46 -14.57 6.94 3.09
C ASP A 46 -13.20 7.51 3.46
N CYS A 47 -12.23 7.37 2.56
CA CYS A 47 -10.86 7.83 2.78
C CYS A 47 -10.16 8.21 1.48
N ASP A 48 -9.10 9.00 1.57
CA ASP A 48 -8.26 9.29 0.40
C ASP A 48 -7.39 8.09 0.03
N VAL A 49 -6.79 7.43 1.02
CA VAL A 49 -5.86 6.31 0.81
C VAL A 49 -6.27 5.12 1.67
N PHE A 50 -6.48 3.98 1.04
CA PHE A 50 -6.65 2.69 1.69
C PHE A 50 -5.31 1.94 1.70
N SER A 51 -4.81 1.58 2.90
CA SER A 51 -3.49 0.96 3.06
C SER A 51 -3.60 -0.46 3.60
N PRO A 52 -3.70 -1.50 2.75
CA PRO A 52 -3.76 -2.88 3.19
C PRO A 52 -2.42 -3.33 3.80
N CYS A 53 -2.47 -3.77 5.07
CA CYS A 53 -1.33 -4.32 5.82
C CYS A 53 -1.64 -5.68 6.45
N ALA A 54 -2.73 -6.33 6.00
CA ALA A 54 -3.19 -7.64 6.45
C ALA A 54 -2.72 -8.77 5.52
N LEU A 55 -3.29 -9.94 5.62
CA LEU A 55 -3.04 -11.07 4.72
C LEU A 55 -3.46 -10.74 3.29
N GLY A 56 -2.79 -11.37 2.30
CA GLY A 56 -3.04 -11.15 0.88
C GLY A 56 -4.44 -11.60 0.39
N ALA A 57 -4.70 -11.39 -0.92
CA ALA A 57 -5.96 -11.71 -1.60
C ALA A 57 -7.22 -11.06 -1.00
N ILE A 58 -7.07 -9.87 -0.40
CA ILE A 58 -8.20 -9.15 0.19
C ILE A 58 -9.07 -8.44 -0.86
N PHE A 59 -8.49 -8.12 -2.02
CA PHE A 59 -9.24 -7.51 -3.12
C PHE A 59 -9.73 -8.56 -4.10
N ASN A 60 -11.03 -8.69 -4.18
CA ASN A 60 -11.76 -9.56 -5.10
C ASN A 60 -12.97 -8.82 -5.66
N LYS A 61 -13.68 -9.40 -6.63
CA LYS A 61 -14.85 -8.77 -7.28
C LYS A 61 -15.98 -8.35 -6.33
N SER A 62 -16.04 -8.94 -5.15
CA SER A 62 -17.03 -8.57 -4.14
C SER A 62 -16.50 -7.44 -3.26
N SER A 63 -15.30 -7.61 -2.66
CA SER A 63 -14.75 -6.65 -1.71
C SER A 63 -14.44 -5.28 -2.31
N ILE A 64 -14.03 -5.22 -3.58
CA ILE A 64 -13.76 -3.94 -4.22
C ILE A 64 -15.01 -3.07 -4.38
N LYS A 65 -16.22 -3.66 -4.41
CA LYS A 65 -17.46 -2.89 -4.58
C LYS A 65 -17.76 -1.92 -3.44
N SER A 66 -17.37 -2.29 -2.22
CA SER A 66 -17.56 -1.45 -1.04
C SER A 66 -16.48 -0.40 -0.82
N LEU A 67 -15.36 -0.49 -1.53
CA LEU A 67 -14.27 0.48 -1.40
C LEU A 67 -14.73 1.90 -1.78
N ASN A 68 -14.42 2.84 -0.89
CA ASN A 68 -14.63 4.27 -1.10
C ASN A 68 -13.32 5.03 -0.81
N CYS A 69 -12.36 4.87 -1.71
CA CYS A 69 -11.06 5.52 -1.65
C CYS A 69 -10.59 5.96 -3.02
N LYS A 70 -9.63 6.87 -3.06
CA LYS A 70 -8.99 7.35 -4.29
C LYS A 70 -7.78 6.50 -4.68
N ILE A 71 -7.02 6.06 -3.66
CA ILE A 71 -5.75 5.36 -3.83
C ILE A 71 -5.70 4.13 -2.94
N ILE A 72 -5.16 3.04 -3.45
CA ILE A 72 -4.79 1.86 -2.67
C ILE A 72 -3.26 1.76 -2.68
N ALA A 73 -2.64 1.85 -1.50
CA ALA A 73 -1.19 1.77 -1.32
C ALA A 73 -0.88 1.15 0.04
N GLY A 74 -0.35 -0.07 0.11
CA GLY A 74 -0.13 -0.74 1.38
C GLY A 74 0.97 -1.78 1.36
N GLY A 75 1.38 -2.22 2.56
CA GLY A 75 2.51 -3.13 2.77
C GLY A 75 2.20 -4.62 2.64
N ALA A 76 0.93 -5.01 2.39
CA ALA A 76 0.58 -6.41 2.21
C ALA A 76 1.10 -6.98 0.88
N ASN A 77 1.52 -8.25 0.89
CA ASN A 77 1.88 -8.98 -0.31
C ASN A 77 0.63 -9.60 -0.96
N ASN A 78 0.66 -9.79 -2.29
CA ASN A 78 -0.37 -10.50 -3.04
C ASN A 78 -1.79 -9.99 -2.71
N GLN A 79 -1.98 -8.69 -2.78
CA GLN A 79 -3.21 -8.01 -2.34
C GLN A 79 -4.43 -8.38 -3.19
N LEU A 80 -4.22 -8.64 -4.49
CA LEU A 80 -5.27 -9.00 -5.44
C LEU A 80 -5.49 -10.51 -5.46
N GLN A 81 -6.76 -10.94 -5.47
CA GLN A 81 -7.12 -12.34 -5.69
C GLN A 81 -6.76 -12.79 -7.11
N ASP A 82 -6.92 -11.89 -8.07
CA ASP A 82 -6.61 -12.09 -9.49
C ASP A 82 -6.10 -10.77 -10.07
N SER A 83 -5.19 -10.83 -11.05
CA SER A 83 -4.60 -9.64 -11.65
C SER A 83 -5.60 -8.73 -12.38
N SER A 84 -6.73 -9.28 -12.87
CA SER A 84 -7.79 -8.51 -13.51
C SER A 84 -8.46 -7.50 -12.56
N ILE A 85 -8.39 -7.73 -11.24
CA ILE A 85 -8.94 -6.79 -10.24
C ILE A 85 -8.27 -5.41 -10.34
N ALA A 86 -7.01 -5.32 -10.79
CA ALA A 86 -6.36 -4.04 -11.00
C ALA A 86 -7.07 -3.18 -12.06
N ASN A 87 -7.59 -3.82 -13.11
CA ASN A 87 -8.34 -3.14 -14.15
C ASN A 87 -9.76 -2.77 -13.66
N ASP A 88 -10.41 -3.65 -12.90
CA ASP A 88 -11.70 -3.33 -12.27
C ASP A 88 -11.59 -2.11 -11.33
N LEU A 89 -10.47 -1.95 -10.61
CA LEU A 89 -10.19 -0.78 -9.77
C LEU A 89 -9.93 0.47 -10.62
N HIS A 90 -9.16 0.34 -11.69
CA HIS A 90 -8.86 1.42 -12.62
C HIS A 90 -10.14 1.97 -13.27
N ASP A 91 -11.04 1.08 -13.73
CA ASP A 91 -12.33 1.44 -14.33
C ASP A 91 -13.24 2.20 -13.35
N ARG A 92 -13.04 1.99 -12.05
CA ARG A 92 -13.71 2.73 -10.98
C ARG A 92 -13.01 4.05 -10.62
N GLY A 93 -11.92 4.40 -11.28
CA GLY A 93 -11.13 5.58 -10.98
C GLY A 93 -10.27 5.46 -9.72
N ILE A 94 -10.06 4.25 -9.19
CA ILE A 94 -9.21 3.99 -8.02
C ILE A 94 -7.79 3.67 -8.49
N ILE A 95 -6.81 4.44 -8.03
CA ILE A 95 -5.40 4.20 -8.32
C ILE A 95 -4.89 3.08 -7.42
N TYR A 96 -4.65 1.90 -7.96
CA TYR A 96 -4.02 0.79 -7.25
C TYR A 96 -2.50 0.83 -7.45
N ILE A 97 -1.75 0.98 -6.37
CA ILE A 97 -0.29 0.86 -6.40
C ILE A 97 0.07 -0.61 -6.14
N PRO A 98 0.59 -1.34 -7.16
CA PRO A 98 0.94 -2.74 -7.00
C PRO A 98 1.96 -2.97 -5.89
N ASP A 99 1.74 -4.03 -5.12
CA ASP A 99 2.60 -4.40 -4.00
C ASP A 99 4.07 -4.60 -4.41
N ILE A 100 4.31 -5.17 -5.58
CA ILE A 100 5.66 -5.34 -6.14
C ILE A 100 6.43 -4.02 -6.28
N LEU A 101 5.75 -2.90 -6.42
CA LEU A 101 6.40 -1.58 -6.47
C LEU A 101 6.67 -1.00 -5.08
N ILE A 102 5.73 -1.18 -4.14
CA ILE A 102 5.73 -0.38 -2.90
C ILE A 102 6.24 -1.13 -1.67
N ASN A 103 6.16 -2.47 -1.64
CA ASN A 103 6.46 -3.23 -0.42
C ASN A 103 7.88 -3.79 -0.33
N SER A 104 8.78 -3.45 -1.25
CA SER A 104 10.16 -3.95 -1.28
C SER A 104 11.05 -3.45 -0.12
N GLY A 105 10.60 -2.47 0.66
CA GLY A 105 11.37 -1.90 1.77
C GLY A 105 11.81 -2.94 2.81
N GLY A 106 10.96 -3.93 3.12
CA GLY A 106 11.31 -5.03 4.01
C GLY A 106 12.45 -5.89 3.46
N ALA A 107 12.41 -6.21 2.16
CA ALA A 107 13.48 -6.96 1.49
C ALA A 107 14.80 -6.18 1.46
N ILE A 108 14.74 -4.88 1.16
CA ILE A 108 15.91 -3.98 1.19
C ILE A 108 16.55 -4.00 2.59
N GLY A 109 15.75 -3.88 3.65
CA GLY A 109 16.24 -3.93 5.04
C GLY A 109 16.89 -5.26 5.40
N LEU A 110 16.28 -6.39 5.00
CA LEU A 110 16.83 -7.72 5.26
C LEU A 110 18.13 -8.00 4.50
N THR A 111 18.28 -7.45 3.29
CA THR A 111 19.47 -7.67 2.45
C THR A 111 20.60 -6.70 2.73
N LYS A 112 20.38 -5.67 3.54
CA LYS A 112 21.38 -4.67 3.92
C LYS A 112 22.67 -5.33 4.40
N ASP A 113 22.60 -6.22 5.38
CA ASP A 113 23.76 -6.88 5.97
C ASP A 113 24.41 -7.89 5.02
N LEU A 114 23.60 -8.65 4.28
CA LEU A 114 24.06 -9.62 3.30
C LEU A 114 24.84 -8.97 2.15
N MET A 115 24.39 -7.81 1.69
CA MET A 115 24.98 -7.05 0.60
C MET A 115 26.04 -6.04 1.08
N LYS A 116 26.29 -5.99 2.39
CA LYS A 116 27.23 -5.04 3.04
C LYS A 116 26.95 -3.58 2.65
N ARG A 117 25.67 -3.21 2.51
CA ARG A 117 25.25 -1.86 2.18
C ARG A 117 25.34 -0.95 3.39
N ASN A 118 25.84 0.26 3.17
CA ASN A 118 25.83 1.30 4.19
C ASN A 118 24.43 1.97 4.28
N GLU A 119 24.26 2.89 5.24
CA GLU A 119 22.98 3.56 5.46
C GLU A 119 22.55 4.42 4.26
N VAL A 120 23.48 5.13 3.63
CA VAL A 120 23.21 6.00 2.47
C VAL A 120 22.74 5.19 1.27
N GLU A 121 23.37 4.04 1.00
CA GLU A 121 22.95 3.14 -0.06
C GLU A 121 21.56 2.55 0.20
N THR A 122 21.30 2.17 1.45
CA THR A 122 20.01 1.64 1.87
C THR A 122 18.91 2.68 1.74
N GLU A 123 19.16 3.92 2.13
CA GLU A 123 18.23 5.04 1.99
C GLU A 123 17.97 5.35 0.51
N SER A 124 19.02 5.35 -0.32
CA SER A 124 18.89 5.51 -1.78
C SER A 124 17.99 4.42 -2.39
N ASP A 125 18.14 3.16 -1.99
CA ASP A 125 17.27 2.08 -2.46
C ASP A 125 15.81 2.26 -2.04
N LEU A 126 15.57 2.75 -0.81
CA LEU A 126 14.22 3.06 -0.35
C LEU A 126 13.62 4.23 -1.14
N MET A 127 14.39 5.28 -1.42
CA MET A 127 13.93 6.41 -2.23
C MET A 127 13.62 6.00 -3.69
N ASN A 128 14.30 4.98 -4.21
CA ASN A 128 14.00 4.42 -5.52
C ASN A 128 12.61 3.80 -5.62
N ILE A 129 12.00 3.37 -4.50
CA ILE A 129 10.60 2.92 -4.47
C ILE A 129 9.68 4.06 -4.92
N ALA A 130 9.82 5.24 -4.32
CA ALA A 130 9.03 6.40 -4.67
C ALA A 130 9.22 6.84 -6.13
N TYR A 131 10.46 6.78 -6.63
CA TYR A 131 10.77 7.06 -8.03
C TYR A 131 10.05 6.10 -8.99
N ARG A 132 10.10 4.78 -8.72
CA ARG A 132 9.43 3.75 -9.54
C ARG A 132 7.91 3.94 -9.54
N VAL A 133 7.32 4.23 -8.39
CA VAL A 133 5.88 4.52 -8.29
C VAL A 133 5.51 5.73 -9.15
N ARG A 134 6.25 6.83 -9.04
CA ARG A 134 6.00 8.04 -9.86
C ARG A 134 6.11 7.75 -11.35
N LYS A 135 7.16 7.05 -11.76
CA LYS A 135 7.36 6.67 -13.16
C LYS A 135 6.20 5.82 -13.68
N GLY A 136 5.81 4.79 -12.92
CA GLY A 136 4.67 3.94 -13.27
C GLY A 136 3.35 4.72 -13.35
N LEU A 137 3.10 5.67 -12.45
CA LEU A 137 1.91 6.54 -12.51
C LEU A 137 1.88 7.39 -13.78
N THR A 138 3.02 7.97 -14.17
CA THR A 138 3.11 8.74 -15.42
C THR A 138 2.78 7.85 -16.62
N GLU A 139 3.37 6.66 -16.72
CA GLU A 139 3.08 5.73 -17.81
C GLU A 139 1.63 5.23 -17.83
N SER A 140 1.05 4.96 -16.65
CA SER A 140 -0.36 4.59 -16.51
C SER A 140 -1.29 5.68 -17.05
N GLN A 141 -1.00 6.94 -16.75
CA GLN A 141 -1.76 8.09 -17.25
C GLN A 141 -1.60 8.27 -18.75
N GLU A 142 -0.38 8.20 -19.29
CA GLU A 142 -0.10 8.36 -20.72
C GLU A 142 -0.76 7.26 -21.56
N LYS A 143 -0.76 6.02 -21.06
CA LYS A 143 -1.36 4.86 -21.73
C LYS A 143 -2.85 4.67 -21.44
N SER A 144 -3.43 5.43 -20.50
CA SER A 144 -4.80 5.26 -20.02
C SER A 144 -5.11 3.81 -19.60
N THR A 145 -4.20 3.19 -18.84
CA THR A 145 -4.31 1.80 -18.35
C THR A 145 -4.10 1.74 -16.84
N SER A 146 -4.42 0.59 -16.22
CA SER A 146 -4.06 0.37 -14.83
C SER A 146 -2.54 0.49 -14.62
N LEU A 147 -2.12 0.96 -13.43
CA LEU A 147 -0.70 1.03 -13.08
C LEU A 147 -0.04 -0.36 -13.16
N GLN A 148 -0.78 -1.42 -12.81
CA GLN A 148 -0.27 -2.79 -12.91
C GLN A 148 0.08 -3.20 -14.34
N ASP A 149 -0.71 -2.82 -15.33
CA ASP A 149 -0.42 -3.10 -16.73
C ASP A 149 0.72 -2.22 -17.26
N ALA A 150 0.73 -0.94 -16.88
CA ALA A 150 1.79 -0.01 -17.28
C ALA A 150 3.18 -0.46 -16.82
N ILE A 151 3.31 -1.05 -15.61
CA ILE A 151 4.62 -1.48 -15.08
C ILE A 151 5.11 -2.83 -15.61
N LYS A 152 4.27 -3.64 -16.27
CA LYS A 152 4.71 -4.93 -16.84
C LYS A 152 5.91 -4.77 -17.77
N GLU A 153 5.97 -3.67 -18.51
CA GLU A 153 7.07 -3.34 -19.42
C GLU A 153 8.31 -2.78 -18.70
N LEU A 154 8.17 -2.33 -17.43
CA LEU A 154 9.26 -1.77 -16.62
C LEU A 154 10.00 -2.81 -15.78
N ILE A 155 9.41 -4.00 -15.62
CA ILE A 155 9.92 -5.06 -14.73
C ILE A 155 10.64 -6.17 -15.54
N VAL A 156 10.67 -6.08 -16.84
CA VAL A 156 11.39 -7.03 -17.73
C VAL A 156 12.88 -6.74 -17.80
#